data_1ff774ce9e11691e87e8c4c171342eb7
#
_entry.id   1ff774ce9e11691e87e8c4c171342eb7
#
_cell.length_a   1.000
_cell.length_b   1.000
_cell.length_c   1.000
_cell.angle_alpha   90.00
_cell.angle_beta   90.00
_cell.angle_gamma   90.00
#
_symmetry.space_group_name_H-M   'P 1'
#
loop_
_entity.id
_entity.type
_entity.pdbx_description
1 polymer ?
#
loop_
_entity_poly.entity_id
_entity_poly.type
_entity_poly.pdbx_seq_one_letter_code
_entity_poly.pdbx_strand_id
1 'polypeptide(L)'
;MRIRLALTALLAAVLTVAGCHRPAGATLQAGQPISIGELAGLLGLRISESSPTHVTLKNSANTVMLFTYTGGKVYVNARPVGTVGQVDRIGGQVYVPRALASQIRSAMQTSILPGIGPRPPSGCVVIDSGHGGKDPGATSCLGFYEKTVNLAVARKVTYLLQQKGLKAVMTRDGDTFIELEERAAVANRYDADLFVSIHADSSPSSSTRGFTIYVSRSASWSSRQAAGAIAKSLAKTGIDNRGTQNADYRVLVQTRGPAVLVELGYLSNQREAELLRDSSFQNRLAQAIADGISYFLD
;
A
#
# COMPACT_ATOMS: atom_id res chain seq x y z
N MET A 1 45.71 65.61 -33.79
CA MET A 1 45.37 64.78 -32.61
C MET A 1 44.18 63.87 -32.99
N ARG A 2 44.48 62.65 -33.35
CA ARG A 2 43.46 61.70 -33.91
C ARG A 2 42.88 60.82 -32.84
N ILE A 3 41.57 60.93 -32.63
CA ILE A 3 40.79 60.06 -31.68
C ILE A 3 40.30 58.88 -32.51
N ARG A 4 40.70 57.68 -32.10
CA ARG A 4 40.18 56.41 -32.66
C ARG A 4 38.95 55.98 -31.85
N LEU A 5 37.80 55.85 -32.50
CA LEU A 5 36.65 55.17 -31.99
C LEU A 5 36.88 53.63 -32.01
N ALA A 6 36.74 53.02 -30.90
CA ALA A 6 36.67 51.55 -30.80
C ALA A 6 35.19 51.07 -30.79
N LEU A 7 34.84 50.27 -31.78
CA LEU A 7 33.53 49.65 -31.94
C LEU A 7 33.54 48.35 -31.15
N THR A 8 32.78 48.27 -30.07
CA THR A 8 32.55 47.03 -29.31
C THR A 8 31.36 46.28 -29.92
N ALA A 9 31.63 45.14 -30.55
CA ALA A 9 30.63 44.21 -31.03
C ALA A 9 30.05 43.40 -29.86
N LEU A 10 28.73 43.50 -29.62
CA LEU A 10 27.99 42.74 -28.66
C LEU A 10 27.61 41.38 -29.29
N LEU A 11 28.26 40.29 -28.86
CA LEU A 11 27.95 38.95 -29.29
C LEU A 11 26.77 38.43 -28.47
N ALA A 12 25.57 38.37 -29.05
CA ALA A 12 24.41 37.73 -28.44
C ALA A 12 24.56 36.21 -28.55
N ALA A 13 24.83 35.54 -27.42
CA ALA A 13 24.79 34.09 -27.34
C ALA A 13 23.34 33.62 -27.31
N VAL A 14 22.87 33.06 -28.41
CA VAL A 14 21.60 32.32 -28.45
C VAL A 14 21.84 30.97 -27.82
N LEU A 15 21.35 30.77 -26.57
CA LEU A 15 21.25 29.47 -25.95
C LEU A 15 20.12 28.70 -26.66
N THR A 16 20.47 27.81 -27.57
CA THR A 16 19.58 26.78 -28.07
C THR A 16 19.42 25.72 -26.99
N VAL A 17 18.27 25.72 -26.33
CA VAL A 17 17.84 24.60 -25.51
C VAL A 17 17.63 23.41 -26.44
N ALA A 18 18.62 22.51 -26.51
CA ALA A 18 18.49 21.24 -27.18
C ALA A 18 17.46 20.38 -26.38
N GLY A 19 16.21 20.45 -26.81
CA GLY A 19 15.19 19.47 -26.40
C GLY A 19 15.67 18.11 -26.88
N CYS A 20 15.94 17.19 -25.95
CA CYS A 20 16.17 15.78 -26.26
C CYS A 20 14.90 15.17 -26.87
N HIS A 21 14.67 15.41 -28.15
CA HIS A 21 13.76 14.63 -28.96
C HIS A 21 14.46 13.32 -29.31
N ARG A 22 14.00 12.22 -28.71
CA ARG A 22 14.38 10.88 -29.14
C ARG A 22 13.85 10.67 -30.56
N PRO A 23 14.66 10.23 -31.55
CA PRO A 23 14.17 10.00 -32.89
C PRO A 23 13.10 8.90 -32.90
N ALA A 24 11.98 9.17 -33.56
CA ALA A 24 10.95 8.17 -33.85
C ALA A 24 11.56 7.11 -34.77
N GLY A 25 11.87 5.93 -34.22
CA GLY A 25 12.43 4.81 -34.99
C GLY A 25 13.49 3.97 -34.28
N ALA A 26 13.84 4.25 -33.03
CA ALA A 26 14.75 3.38 -32.30
C ALA A 26 14.04 2.05 -31.96
N THR A 27 14.45 0.99 -32.63
CA THR A 27 14.11 -0.41 -32.25
C THR A 27 14.55 -0.62 -30.80
N LEU A 28 13.57 -0.71 -29.90
CA LEU A 28 13.81 -0.90 -28.46
C LEU A 28 14.40 -2.29 -28.26
N GLN A 29 15.66 -2.37 -27.84
CA GLN A 29 16.31 -3.63 -27.50
C GLN A 29 15.55 -4.34 -26.36
N ALA A 30 15.35 -5.63 -26.51
CA ALA A 30 14.77 -6.48 -25.48
C ALA A 30 15.64 -6.37 -24.22
N GLY A 31 15.07 -5.80 -23.13
CA GLY A 31 15.75 -5.68 -21.82
C GLY A 31 15.88 -4.26 -21.26
N GLN A 32 15.69 -3.20 -22.05
CA GLN A 32 15.76 -1.83 -21.50
C GLN A 32 14.52 -1.51 -20.62
N PRO A 33 14.74 -0.83 -19.47
CA PRO A 33 13.64 -0.30 -18.65
C PRO A 33 12.76 0.67 -19.47
N ILE A 34 11.46 0.65 -19.22
CA ILE A 34 10.48 1.53 -19.85
C ILE A 34 9.86 2.46 -18.80
N SER A 35 9.48 3.67 -19.24
CA SER A 35 8.74 4.58 -18.38
C SER A 35 7.34 4.06 -18.06
N ILE A 36 6.74 4.55 -16.97
CA ILE A 36 5.35 4.21 -16.63
C ILE A 36 4.38 4.63 -17.75
N GLY A 37 4.64 5.71 -18.45
CA GLY A 37 3.85 6.15 -19.61
C GLY A 37 3.91 5.14 -20.77
N GLU A 38 5.10 4.64 -21.09
CA GLU A 38 5.29 3.59 -22.10
C GLU A 38 4.63 2.28 -21.68
N LEU A 39 4.74 1.89 -20.39
CA LEU A 39 4.05 0.73 -19.83
C LEU A 39 2.53 0.86 -20.00
N ALA A 40 1.97 2.02 -19.63
CA ALA A 40 0.54 2.29 -19.79
C ALA A 40 0.09 2.15 -21.24
N GLY A 41 0.83 2.75 -22.18
CA GLY A 41 0.57 2.62 -23.62
C GLY A 41 0.60 1.17 -24.12
N LEU A 42 1.62 0.40 -23.72
CA LEU A 42 1.74 -1.03 -24.07
C LEU A 42 0.58 -1.89 -23.55
N LEU A 43 -0.07 -1.47 -22.46
CA LEU A 43 -1.19 -2.19 -21.83
C LEU A 43 -2.57 -1.68 -22.26
N GLY A 44 -2.63 -0.59 -23.05
CA GLY A 44 -3.90 0.05 -23.39
C GLY A 44 -4.59 0.68 -22.17
N LEU A 45 -3.80 1.18 -21.22
CA LEU A 45 -4.25 1.82 -19.99
C LEU A 45 -3.87 3.32 -19.99
N ARG A 46 -4.49 4.09 -19.11
CA ARG A 46 -4.11 5.48 -18.83
C ARG A 46 -3.64 5.60 -17.39
N ILE A 47 -2.68 6.47 -17.13
CA ILE A 47 -2.30 6.84 -15.76
C ILE A 47 -3.49 7.60 -15.17
N SER A 48 -4.14 7.01 -14.17
CA SER A 48 -5.24 7.64 -13.44
C SER A 48 -4.75 8.35 -12.20
N GLU A 49 -3.60 7.90 -11.66
CA GLU A 49 -2.98 8.50 -10.48
C GLU A 49 -1.50 8.15 -10.44
N SER A 50 -0.70 9.10 -9.93
CA SER A 50 0.74 8.91 -9.71
C SER A 50 1.13 9.60 -8.41
N SER A 51 1.79 8.85 -7.53
CA SER A 51 2.35 9.33 -6.27
C SER A 51 3.84 8.93 -6.19
N PRO A 52 4.58 9.41 -5.19
CA PRO A 52 5.96 8.98 -4.97
C PRO A 52 6.12 7.48 -4.74
N THR A 53 5.10 6.80 -4.26
CA THR A 53 5.17 5.40 -3.81
C THR A 53 4.43 4.42 -4.71
N HIS A 54 3.46 4.89 -5.48
CA HIS A 54 2.69 4.01 -6.39
C HIS A 54 2.12 4.77 -7.58
N VAL A 55 1.76 4.00 -8.61
CA VAL A 55 1.04 4.49 -9.78
C VAL A 55 -0.14 3.58 -10.05
N THR A 56 -1.29 4.18 -10.38
CA THR A 56 -2.48 3.46 -10.82
C THR A 56 -2.73 3.72 -12.30
N LEU A 57 -2.86 2.63 -13.07
CA LEU A 57 -3.20 2.64 -14.49
C LEU A 57 -4.61 2.06 -14.64
N LYS A 58 -5.46 2.70 -15.46
CA LYS A 58 -6.87 2.29 -15.63
C LYS A 58 -7.33 2.32 -17.09
N ASN A 59 -8.31 1.47 -17.41
CA ASN A 59 -9.28 1.63 -18.49
C ASN A 59 -10.66 1.20 -17.99
N SER A 60 -11.65 1.05 -18.88
CA SER A 60 -13.01 0.63 -18.51
C SER A 60 -13.10 -0.78 -17.91
N ALA A 61 -12.12 -1.66 -18.18
CA ALA A 61 -12.16 -3.07 -17.80
C ALA A 61 -11.15 -3.43 -16.71
N ASN A 62 -10.05 -2.69 -16.58
CA ASN A 62 -8.94 -3.08 -15.72
C ASN A 62 -8.39 -1.91 -14.90
N THR A 63 -7.99 -2.23 -13.67
CA THR A 63 -7.20 -1.36 -12.79
C THR A 63 -5.90 -2.09 -12.46
N VAL A 64 -4.77 -1.43 -12.72
CA VAL A 64 -3.44 -1.92 -12.37
C VAL A 64 -2.80 -0.95 -11.39
N MET A 65 -2.37 -1.43 -10.23
CA MET A 65 -1.61 -0.65 -9.26
C MET A 65 -0.19 -1.21 -9.16
N LEU A 66 0.79 -0.32 -9.28
CA LEU A 66 2.21 -0.64 -9.16
C LEU A 66 2.79 0.15 -7.99
N PHE A 67 3.40 -0.52 -7.03
CA PHE A 67 4.22 0.15 -6.02
C PHE A 67 5.59 0.45 -6.63
N THR A 68 5.94 1.73 -6.73
CA THR A 68 7.08 2.26 -7.49
C THR A 68 8.38 2.30 -6.67
N TYR A 69 8.69 1.21 -5.97
CA TYR A 69 9.98 0.94 -5.33
C TYR A 69 10.43 -0.48 -5.68
N THR A 70 11.73 -0.72 -5.62
CA THR A 70 12.31 -2.02 -6.00
C THR A 70 11.70 -3.16 -5.19
N GLY A 71 11.15 -4.15 -5.88
CA GLY A 71 10.44 -5.28 -5.26
C GLY A 71 9.00 -4.96 -4.85
N GLY A 72 8.48 -3.75 -5.09
CA GLY A 72 7.11 -3.38 -4.80
C GLY A 72 6.10 -4.26 -5.54
N LYS A 73 4.97 -4.56 -4.91
CA LYS A 73 3.93 -5.43 -5.49
C LYS A 73 3.23 -4.78 -6.68
N VAL A 74 2.75 -5.65 -7.57
CA VAL A 74 1.87 -5.30 -8.69
C VAL A 74 0.54 -5.99 -8.50
N TYR A 75 -0.53 -5.21 -8.61
CA TYR A 75 -1.90 -5.71 -8.54
C TYR A 75 -2.63 -5.46 -9.86
N VAL A 76 -3.38 -6.44 -10.33
CA VAL A 76 -4.32 -6.32 -11.45
C VAL A 76 -5.70 -6.65 -10.93
N ASN A 77 -6.63 -5.70 -11.01
CA ASN A 77 -7.98 -5.84 -10.49
C ASN A 77 -8.01 -6.31 -9.02
N ALA A 78 -7.18 -5.65 -8.19
CA ALA A 78 -6.95 -5.93 -6.77
C ALA A 78 -6.29 -7.31 -6.46
N ARG A 79 -5.87 -8.09 -7.45
CA ARG A 79 -5.15 -9.35 -7.25
C ARG A 79 -3.65 -9.13 -7.40
N PRO A 80 -2.80 -9.63 -6.50
CA PRO A 80 -1.35 -9.54 -6.66
C PRO A 80 -0.92 -10.46 -7.81
N VAL A 81 -0.09 -9.92 -8.70
CA VAL A 81 0.39 -10.66 -9.88
C VAL A 81 1.91 -10.79 -9.91
N GLY A 82 2.62 -10.18 -8.97
CA GLY A 82 4.05 -10.22 -8.84
C GLY A 82 4.64 -8.94 -8.27
N THR A 83 5.89 -8.66 -8.61
CA THR A 83 6.60 -7.45 -8.20
C THR A 83 7.08 -6.66 -9.40
N VAL A 84 7.27 -5.34 -9.22
CA VAL A 84 7.82 -4.46 -10.29
C VAL A 84 9.26 -4.80 -10.66
N GLY A 85 9.99 -5.57 -9.82
CA GLY A 85 11.41 -5.80 -10.01
C GLY A 85 12.23 -4.56 -9.61
N GLN A 86 13.27 -4.24 -10.39
CA GLN A 86 14.06 -3.04 -10.19
C GLN A 86 13.28 -1.80 -10.65
N VAL A 87 13.38 -0.73 -9.90
CA VAL A 87 12.76 0.56 -10.21
C VAL A 87 13.84 1.63 -10.24
N ASP A 88 13.94 2.34 -11.37
CA ASP A 88 14.85 3.47 -11.54
C ASP A 88 14.06 4.79 -11.61
N ARG A 89 14.66 5.86 -11.10
CA ARG A 89 14.10 7.21 -11.17
C ARG A 89 15.07 8.13 -11.89
N ILE A 90 14.68 8.62 -13.05
CA ILE A 90 15.50 9.49 -13.90
C ILE A 90 14.68 10.73 -14.25
N GLY A 91 15.17 11.90 -13.88
CA GLY A 91 14.49 13.17 -14.16
C GLY A 91 13.06 13.25 -13.59
N GLY A 92 12.80 12.61 -12.42
CA GLY A 92 11.48 12.56 -11.80
C GLY A 92 10.52 11.51 -12.39
N GLN A 93 10.91 10.84 -13.47
CA GLN A 93 10.13 9.75 -14.07
C GLN A 93 10.53 8.38 -13.50
N VAL A 94 9.54 7.50 -13.36
CA VAL A 94 9.71 6.13 -12.90
C VAL A 94 9.88 5.20 -14.09
N TYR A 95 10.92 4.37 -14.05
CA TYR A 95 11.22 3.33 -15.04
C TYR A 95 11.14 1.95 -14.40
N VAL A 96 10.57 1.00 -15.13
CA VAL A 96 10.35 -0.38 -14.69
C VAL A 96 10.80 -1.37 -15.78
N PRO A 97 11.12 -2.63 -15.43
CA PRO A 97 11.48 -3.63 -16.41
C PRO A 97 10.40 -3.80 -17.49
N ARG A 98 10.77 -3.81 -18.76
CA ARG A 98 9.85 -4.01 -19.89
C ARG A 98 9.06 -5.33 -19.78
N ALA A 99 9.67 -6.37 -19.22
CA ALA A 99 9.05 -7.68 -19.01
C ALA A 99 7.76 -7.62 -18.15
N LEU A 100 7.62 -6.57 -17.32
CA LEU A 100 6.44 -6.34 -16.50
C LEU A 100 5.17 -6.19 -17.34
N ALA A 101 5.27 -5.64 -18.57
CA ALA A 101 4.12 -5.47 -19.47
C ALA A 101 3.47 -6.82 -19.85
N SER A 102 4.26 -7.85 -20.14
CA SER A 102 3.74 -9.19 -20.47
C SER A 102 3.09 -9.85 -19.28
N GLN A 103 3.68 -9.72 -18.09
CA GLN A 103 3.15 -10.25 -16.84
C GLN A 103 1.78 -9.63 -16.51
N ILE A 104 1.68 -8.30 -16.57
CA ILE A 104 0.42 -7.58 -16.33
C ILE A 104 -0.62 -7.94 -17.40
N ARG A 105 -0.24 -7.98 -18.68
CA ARG A 105 -1.16 -8.33 -19.77
C ARG A 105 -1.74 -9.73 -19.61
N SER A 106 -0.92 -10.71 -19.26
CA SER A 106 -1.38 -12.06 -18.96
C SER A 106 -2.41 -12.07 -17.83
N ALA A 107 -2.14 -11.34 -16.75
CA ALA A 107 -3.07 -11.22 -15.62
C ALA A 107 -4.38 -10.50 -16.00
N MET A 108 -4.33 -9.47 -16.85
CA MET A 108 -5.54 -8.79 -17.38
C MET A 108 -6.40 -9.74 -18.21
N GLN A 109 -5.80 -10.58 -19.03
CA GLN A 109 -6.52 -11.56 -19.87
C GLN A 109 -7.16 -12.67 -19.04
N THR A 110 -6.48 -13.16 -18.01
CA THR A 110 -7.01 -14.18 -17.09
C THR A 110 -8.21 -13.67 -16.29
N SER A 111 -8.30 -12.35 -16.10
CA SER A 111 -9.44 -11.72 -15.43
C SER A 111 -10.72 -11.63 -16.28
N ILE A 112 -10.65 -11.91 -17.58
CA ILE A 112 -11.75 -11.77 -18.54
C ILE A 112 -12.50 -13.09 -18.80
N LEU A 113 -12.00 -14.24 -18.31
CA LEU A 113 -12.71 -15.51 -18.48
C LEU A 113 -13.94 -15.56 -17.56
N PRO A 114 -15.18 -15.51 -18.11
CA PRO A 114 -16.36 -15.67 -17.30
C PRO A 114 -16.56 -17.13 -16.96
N GLY A 115 -16.57 -17.43 -15.67
CA GLY A 115 -17.34 -18.50 -15.10
C GLY A 115 -16.82 -19.93 -15.22
N ILE A 116 -16.91 -20.53 -14.17
CA ILE A 116 -17.12 -21.85 -13.58
C ILE A 116 -16.08 -22.06 -12.46
N GLY A 117 -16.30 -21.33 -11.40
CA GLY A 117 -15.80 -21.56 -10.06
C GLY A 117 -16.76 -20.90 -9.08
N PRO A 118 -16.76 -21.24 -7.78
CA PRO A 118 -17.58 -20.54 -6.83
C PRO A 118 -17.34 -19.03 -6.97
N ARG A 119 -18.43 -18.25 -7.04
CA ARG A 119 -18.40 -16.79 -7.15
C ARG A 119 -17.38 -16.28 -6.13
N PRO A 120 -16.29 -15.58 -6.54
CA PRO A 120 -15.39 -15.03 -5.54
C PRO A 120 -16.21 -14.14 -4.62
N PRO A 121 -16.01 -14.23 -3.29
CA PRO A 121 -16.71 -13.36 -2.37
C PRO A 121 -16.51 -11.92 -2.84
N SER A 122 -17.61 -11.20 -2.97
CA SER A 122 -17.61 -9.81 -3.42
C SER A 122 -17.13 -8.96 -2.26
N GLY A 123 -15.83 -8.77 -2.13
CA GLY A 123 -15.30 -7.92 -1.08
C GLY A 123 -13.88 -7.49 -1.39
N CYS A 124 -13.64 -6.18 -1.43
CA CYS A 124 -12.31 -5.59 -1.54
C CYS A 124 -11.89 -5.06 -0.17
N VAL A 125 -10.80 -5.62 0.38
CA VAL A 125 -10.24 -5.19 1.65
C VAL A 125 -8.91 -4.49 1.41
N VAL A 126 -8.74 -3.31 1.99
CA VAL A 126 -7.45 -2.64 2.03
C VAL A 126 -6.84 -2.82 3.41
N ILE A 127 -5.67 -3.44 3.44
CA ILE A 127 -4.87 -3.63 4.65
C ILE A 127 -3.78 -2.56 4.67
N ASP A 128 -3.86 -1.67 5.64
CA ASP A 128 -2.85 -0.65 5.86
C ASP A 128 -1.83 -1.15 6.89
N SER A 129 -0.57 -1.15 6.51
CA SER A 129 0.53 -1.40 7.44
C SER A 129 1.01 -0.06 7.97
N GLY A 130 0.70 0.26 9.23
CA GLY A 130 1.07 1.52 9.86
C GLY A 130 2.56 1.82 9.79
N HIS A 131 2.92 3.11 9.80
CA HIS A 131 4.30 3.59 9.72
C HIS A 131 5.05 3.14 8.46
N GLY A 132 6.40 3.15 8.47
CA GLY A 132 7.24 2.67 7.37
C GLY A 132 8.30 3.67 6.91
N GLY A 133 9.39 3.20 6.34
CA GLY A 133 10.52 4.01 5.87
C GLY A 133 11.10 4.89 6.98
N LYS A 134 11.04 6.21 6.80
CA LYS A 134 11.52 7.21 7.77
C LYS A 134 10.72 7.27 9.08
N ASP A 135 9.51 6.73 9.11
CA ASP A 135 8.67 6.67 10.30
C ASP A 135 8.75 5.27 10.93
N PRO A 136 9.48 5.10 12.03
CA PRO A 136 9.64 3.80 12.68
C PRO A 136 8.39 3.39 13.49
N GLY A 137 7.48 4.33 13.80
CA GLY A 137 6.48 4.16 14.84
C GLY A 137 7.11 4.08 16.23
N ALA A 138 6.47 3.42 17.17
CA ALA A 138 7.00 3.17 18.50
C ALA A 138 8.23 2.25 18.46
N THR A 139 9.16 2.50 19.40
CA THR A 139 10.25 1.57 19.68
C THR A 139 9.86 0.67 20.85
N SER A 140 9.93 -0.64 20.64
CA SER A 140 9.60 -1.60 21.69
C SER A 140 10.63 -1.55 22.84
N CYS A 141 10.24 -2.01 24.02
CA CYS A 141 11.17 -2.19 25.14
C CYS A 141 12.30 -3.21 24.83
N LEU A 142 12.19 -3.98 23.74
CA LEU A 142 13.19 -4.91 23.24
C LEU A 142 14.00 -4.36 22.06
N GLY A 143 13.84 -3.08 21.70
CA GLY A 143 14.65 -2.36 20.71
C GLY A 143 14.25 -2.52 19.23
N PHE A 144 13.16 -3.19 18.91
CA PHE A 144 12.65 -3.25 17.53
C PHE A 144 11.55 -2.21 17.29
N TYR A 145 11.30 -1.90 16.02
CA TYR A 145 10.34 -0.87 15.61
C TYR A 145 8.95 -1.42 15.29
N GLU A 146 7.93 -0.65 15.60
CA GLU A 146 6.52 -0.91 15.32
C GLU A 146 6.28 -1.22 13.84
N LYS A 147 6.84 -0.42 12.92
CA LYS A 147 6.70 -0.59 11.48
C LYS A 147 7.02 -2.01 10.99
N THR A 148 7.92 -2.71 11.68
CA THR A 148 8.36 -4.08 11.33
C THR A 148 7.28 -5.10 11.68
N VAL A 149 6.68 -4.98 12.87
CA VAL A 149 5.57 -5.84 13.30
C VAL A 149 4.34 -5.60 12.44
N ASN A 150 3.99 -4.33 12.21
CA ASN A 150 2.83 -3.95 11.40
C ASN A 150 2.92 -4.55 9.99
N LEU A 151 4.09 -4.46 9.34
CA LEU A 151 4.30 -5.03 8.02
C LEU A 151 4.22 -6.55 8.02
N ALA A 152 4.81 -7.20 9.02
CA ALA A 152 4.80 -8.65 9.13
C ALA A 152 3.38 -9.20 9.28
N VAL A 153 2.57 -8.60 10.17
CA VAL A 153 1.19 -9.01 10.40
C VAL A 153 0.30 -8.65 9.20
N ALA A 154 0.42 -7.44 8.65
CA ALA A 154 -0.37 -7.01 7.50
C ALA A 154 -0.17 -7.91 6.28
N ARG A 155 1.06 -8.34 5.98
CA ARG A 155 1.35 -9.31 4.91
C ARG A 155 0.65 -10.64 5.12
N LYS A 156 0.68 -11.16 6.35
CA LYS A 156 0.05 -12.43 6.70
C LYS A 156 -1.48 -12.34 6.60
N VAL A 157 -2.09 -11.23 7.08
CA VAL A 157 -3.54 -10.97 6.94
C VAL A 157 -3.91 -10.93 5.46
N THR A 158 -3.19 -10.15 4.67
CA THR A 158 -3.44 -10.02 3.22
C THR A 158 -3.37 -11.38 2.52
N TYR A 159 -2.33 -12.17 2.80
CA TYR A 159 -2.18 -13.51 2.26
C TYR A 159 -3.38 -14.41 2.61
N LEU A 160 -3.80 -14.43 3.89
CA LEU A 160 -4.92 -15.26 4.35
C LEU A 160 -6.25 -14.86 3.70
N LEU A 161 -6.52 -13.55 3.57
CA LEU A 161 -7.71 -13.06 2.88
C LEU A 161 -7.73 -13.46 1.40
N GLN A 162 -6.58 -13.39 0.73
CA GLN A 162 -6.43 -13.84 -0.66
C GLN A 162 -6.65 -15.34 -0.81
N GLN A 163 -6.19 -16.17 0.15
CA GLN A 163 -6.47 -17.61 0.16
C GLN A 163 -7.96 -17.91 0.35
N LYS A 164 -8.69 -17.03 1.04
CA LYS A 164 -10.15 -17.10 1.20
C LYS A 164 -10.91 -16.56 -0.04
N GLY A 165 -10.20 -16.13 -1.10
CA GLY A 165 -10.77 -15.61 -2.33
C GLY A 165 -11.18 -14.14 -2.28
N LEU A 166 -10.91 -13.42 -1.19
CA LEU A 166 -11.15 -11.99 -1.06
C LEU A 166 -10.12 -11.17 -1.86
N LYS A 167 -10.53 -10.05 -2.40
CA LYS A 167 -9.62 -9.04 -2.98
C LYS A 167 -8.96 -8.29 -1.83
N ALA A 168 -7.70 -8.57 -1.54
CA ALA A 168 -6.95 -7.88 -0.49
C ALA A 168 -5.74 -7.15 -1.07
N VAL A 169 -5.65 -5.85 -0.82
CA VAL A 169 -4.60 -4.94 -1.27
C VAL A 169 -3.94 -4.30 -0.07
N MET A 170 -2.61 -4.18 -0.07
CA MET A 170 -1.88 -3.47 0.97
C MET A 170 -1.60 -2.02 0.56
N THR A 171 -1.56 -1.10 1.53
CA THR A 171 -1.09 0.28 1.30
C THR A 171 0.41 0.31 1.02
N ARG A 172 1.20 -0.49 1.76
CA ARG A 172 2.63 -0.75 1.51
C ARG A 172 2.94 -2.23 1.70
N ASP A 173 3.86 -2.72 0.92
CA ASP A 173 4.36 -4.10 0.98
C ASP A 173 5.89 -4.12 1.11
N GLY A 174 6.48 -3.03 1.57
CA GLY A 174 7.89 -2.85 1.85
C GLY A 174 8.08 -1.86 2.99
N ASP A 175 9.34 -1.64 3.38
CA ASP A 175 9.69 -0.60 4.37
C ASP A 175 9.71 0.78 3.69
N THR A 176 8.54 1.26 3.29
CA THR A 176 8.34 2.54 2.61
C THR A 176 7.40 3.41 3.44
N PHE A 177 7.71 4.70 3.58
CA PHE A 177 6.82 5.67 4.19
C PHE A 177 5.69 6.05 3.21
N ILE A 178 4.46 6.06 3.70
CA ILE A 178 3.26 6.51 2.97
C ILE A 178 2.54 7.52 3.84
N GLU A 179 2.21 8.66 3.24
CA GLU A 179 1.45 9.72 3.92
C GLU A 179 0.06 9.22 4.34
N LEU A 180 -0.50 9.76 5.43
CA LEU A 180 -1.77 9.29 5.98
C LEU A 180 -2.92 9.43 4.99
N GLU A 181 -2.93 10.52 4.22
CA GLU A 181 -3.90 10.79 3.16
C GLU A 181 -3.85 9.75 2.04
N GLU A 182 -2.65 9.32 1.67
CA GLU A 182 -2.46 8.32 0.61
C GLU A 182 -2.96 6.94 1.05
N ARG A 183 -2.84 6.59 2.33
CA ARG A 183 -3.36 5.33 2.89
C ARG A 183 -4.88 5.24 2.71
N ALA A 184 -5.59 6.30 3.13
CA ALA A 184 -7.04 6.39 2.94
C ALA A 184 -7.43 6.48 1.45
N ALA A 185 -6.64 7.20 0.64
CA ALA A 185 -6.87 7.30 -0.81
C ALA A 185 -6.76 5.94 -1.51
N VAL A 186 -5.90 5.02 -1.06
CA VAL A 186 -5.88 3.65 -1.56
C VAL A 186 -7.23 2.97 -1.34
N ALA A 187 -7.78 3.01 -0.12
CA ALA A 187 -9.08 2.43 0.18
C ALA A 187 -10.20 3.05 -0.66
N ASN A 188 -10.22 4.38 -0.74
CA ASN A 188 -11.21 5.14 -1.50
C ASN A 188 -11.18 4.86 -3.01
N ARG A 189 -9.99 4.59 -3.55
CA ARG A 189 -9.78 4.28 -4.97
C ARG A 189 -10.29 2.91 -5.35
N TYR A 190 -10.17 1.95 -4.44
CA TYR A 190 -10.66 0.59 -4.64
C TYR A 190 -12.13 0.43 -4.24
N ASP A 191 -12.81 1.51 -3.78
CA ASP A 191 -14.14 1.44 -3.19
C ASP A 191 -14.19 0.27 -2.18
N ALA A 192 -13.20 0.26 -1.25
CA ALA A 192 -12.98 -0.87 -0.36
C ALA A 192 -14.19 -1.09 0.55
N ASP A 193 -14.63 -2.33 0.65
CA ASP A 193 -15.69 -2.75 1.56
C ASP A 193 -15.25 -2.69 3.02
N LEU A 194 -13.92 -2.76 3.25
CA LEU A 194 -13.31 -2.53 4.54
C LEU A 194 -11.86 -2.05 4.41
N PHE A 195 -11.51 -1.02 5.17
CA PHE A 195 -10.14 -0.59 5.42
C PHE A 195 -9.73 -1.04 6.83
N VAL A 196 -8.57 -1.71 6.93
CA VAL A 196 -8.02 -2.16 8.22
C VAL A 196 -6.58 -1.69 8.35
N SER A 197 -6.33 -0.76 9.28
CA SER A 197 -4.98 -0.30 9.62
C SER A 197 -4.42 -1.15 10.76
N ILE A 198 -3.19 -1.62 10.62
CA ILE A 198 -2.49 -2.49 11.57
C ILE A 198 -1.40 -1.71 12.25
N HIS A 199 -1.46 -1.65 13.58
CA HIS A 199 -0.56 -0.95 14.47
C HIS A 199 -0.19 -1.78 15.70
N ALA A 200 0.78 -1.33 16.49
CA ALA A 200 1.14 -1.86 17.79
C ALA A 200 1.52 -0.70 18.73
N ASP A 201 0.69 -0.45 19.69
CA ASP A 201 0.70 0.71 20.57
C ASP A 201 1.91 0.76 21.52
N SER A 202 2.09 1.89 22.16
CA SER A 202 3.05 2.10 23.24
C SER A 202 2.44 2.97 24.33
N SER A 203 2.85 2.74 25.57
CA SER A 203 2.36 3.46 26.74
C SER A 203 3.54 3.88 27.65
N PRO A 204 3.48 5.02 28.35
CA PRO A 204 4.42 5.34 29.41
C PRO A 204 4.47 4.29 30.54
N SER A 205 3.35 3.59 30.75
CA SER A 205 3.30 2.48 31.70
C SER A 205 3.59 1.14 31.04
N SER A 206 4.64 0.45 31.46
CA SER A 206 4.99 -0.88 31.00
C SER A 206 4.00 -1.97 31.42
N SER A 207 3.07 -1.68 32.36
CA SER A 207 1.99 -2.59 32.75
C SER A 207 0.80 -2.54 31.78
N THR A 208 0.69 -1.51 30.93
CA THR A 208 -0.38 -1.41 29.93
C THR A 208 -0.22 -2.53 28.90
N ARG A 209 -1.32 -3.24 28.62
CA ARG A 209 -1.33 -4.39 27.71
C ARG A 209 -2.71 -4.63 27.11
N GLY A 210 -2.78 -5.44 26.08
CA GLY A 210 -4.01 -5.86 25.41
C GLY A 210 -4.21 -5.15 24.07
N PHE A 211 -4.95 -5.79 23.16
CA PHE A 211 -5.32 -5.20 21.90
C PHE A 211 -6.46 -4.19 22.06
N THR A 212 -6.47 -3.17 21.21
CA THR A 212 -7.56 -2.19 21.09
C THR A 212 -7.96 -2.06 19.62
N ILE A 213 -9.26 -1.90 19.35
CA ILE A 213 -9.70 -1.54 17.99
C ILE A 213 -10.29 -0.14 18.03
N TYR A 214 -9.82 0.70 17.13
CA TYR A 214 -10.31 2.06 16.98
C TYR A 214 -11.22 2.20 15.78
N VAL A 215 -12.28 2.98 15.97
CA VAL A 215 -13.15 3.49 14.91
C VAL A 215 -13.23 5.01 15.04
N SER A 216 -13.54 5.73 13.95
CA SER A 216 -13.80 7.18 14.03
C SER A 216 -14.97 7.46 14.98
N ARG A 217 -15.00 8.65 15.59
CA ARG A 217 -16.15 9.10 16.42
C ARG A 217 -17.44 9.11 15.61
N SER A 218 -17.33 9.47 14.32
CA SER A 218 -18.43 9.46 13.35
C SER A 218 -18.56 8.14 12.58
N ALA A 219 -17.94 7.07 13.08
CA ALA A 219 -17.92 5.78 12.39
C ALA A 219 -19.31 5.27 12.04
N SER A 220 -19.44 4.72 10.83
CA SER A 220 -20.64 4.05 10.37
C SER A 220 -20.99 2.84 11.22
N TRP A 221 -22.24 2.38 11.14
CA TRP A 221 -22.63 1.12 11.75
C TRP A 221 -21.76 -0.05 11.25
N SER A 222 -21.45 -0.08 9.95
CA SER A 222 -20.58 -1.12 9.35
C SER A 222 -19.16 -1.12 9.92
N SER A 223 -18.55 0.05 10.17
CA SER A 223 -17.24 0.14 10.84
C SER A 223 -17.29 -0.50 12.24
N ARG A 224 -18.36 -0.24 13.00
CA ARG A 224 -18.54 -0.81 14.33
C ARG A 224 -18.79 -2.32 14.32
N GLN A 225 -19.51 -2.82 13.31
CA GLN A 225 -19.69 -4.27 13.10
C GLN A 225 -18.37 -4.95 12.74
N ALA A 226 -17.58 -4.37 11.83
CA ALA A 226 -16.26 -4.87 11.49
C ALA A 226 -15.32 -4.91 12.72
N ALA A 227 -15.31 -3.83 13.53
CA ALA A 227 -14.54 -3.78 14.76
C ALA A 227 -14.96 -4.89 15.73
N GLY A 228 -16.27 -5.09 15.92
CA GLY A 228 -16.80 -6.15 16.80
C GLY A 228 -16.43 -7.57 16.33
N ALA A 229 -16.52 -7.82 15.02
CA ALA A 229 -16.16 -9.10 14.42
C ALA A 229 -14.66 -9.42 14.60
N ILE A 230 -13.78 -8.44 14.33
CA ILE A 230 -12.35 -8.58 14.51
C ILE A 230 -12.00 -8.74 15.99
N ALA A 231 -12.60 -7.94 16.89
CA ALA A 231 -12.37 -8.04 18.33
C ALA A 231 -12.74 -9.44 18.87
N LYS A 232 -13.89 -9.97 18.45
CA LYS A 232 -14.35 -11.31 18.83
C LYS A 232 -13.37 -12.41 18.41
N SER A 233 -12.75 -12.26 17.25
CA SER A 233 -11.75 -13.21 16.76
C SER A 233 -10.40 -13.04 17.45
N LEU A 234 -9.93 -11.80 17.65
CA LEU A 234 -8.68 -11.51 18.35
C LEU A 234 -8.70 -11.97 19.82
N ALA A 235 -9.82 -11.88 20.49
CA ALA A 235 -9.96 -12.37 21.88
C ALA A 235 -9.61 -13.86 22.04
N LYS A 236 -9.67 -14.64 20.96
CA LYS A 236 -9.29 -16.07 20.97
C LYS A 236 -7.78 -16.30 20.95
N THR A 237 -6.97 -15.29 20.72
CA THR A 237 -5.50 -15.41 20.63
C THR A 237 -4.81 -15.45 21.99
N GLY A 238 -5.54 -15.14 23.06
CA GLY A 238 -5.04 -15.10 24.44
C GLY A 238 -4.42 -13.76 24.85
N ILE A 239 -4.50 -12.74 23.98
CA ILE A 239 -4.15 -11.35 24.35
C ILE A 239 -5.36 -10.66 24.98
N ASP A 240 -5.13 -9.80 25.98
CA ASP A 240 -6.20 -9.10 26.69
C ASP A 240 -6.99 -8.20 25.72
N ASN A 241 -8.30 -8.15 25.87
CA ASN A 241 -9.18 -7.31 25.05
C ASN A 241 -9.49 -6.00 25.78
N ARG A 242 -9.04 -4.86 25.24
CA ARG A 242 -9.34 -3.51 25.77
C ARG A 242 -10.60 -2.89 25.14
N GLY A 243 -11.26 -3.63 24.25
CA GLY A 243 -12.49 -3.20 23.60
C GLY A 243 -12.29 -2.35 22.37
N THR A 244 -13.42 -1.84 21.87
CA THR A 244 -13.46 -0.88 20.76
C THR A 244 -13.54 0.55 21.32
N GLN A 245 -12.68 1.43 20.84
CA GLN A 245 -12.60 2.82 21.25
C GLN A 245 -12.83 3.75 20.06
N ASN A 246 -13.13 5.02 20.35
CA ASN A 246 -13.34 6.03 19.32
C ASN A 246 -12.15 6.99 19.27
N ALA A 247 -11.54 7.15 18.09
CA ALA A 247 -10.50 8.13 17.84
C ALA A 247 -10.55 8.60 16.39
N ASP A 248 -10.38 9.92 16.18
CA ASP A 248 -10.41 10.51 14.85
C ASP A 248 -9.02 10.46 14.20
N TYR A 249 -8.45 9.25 14.12
CA TYR A 249 -7.24 9.02 13.33
C TYR A 249 -7.51 9.37 11.88
N ARG A 250 -6.57 10.08 11.26
CA ARG A 250 -6.73 10.62 9.91
C ARG A 250 -7.11 9.56 8.88
N VAL A 251 -6.48 8.41 8.93
CA VAL A 251 -6.79 7.28 8.03
C VAL A 251 -8.24 6.77 8.19
N LEU A 252 -8.80 6.85 9.40
CA LEU A 252 -10.19 6.44 9.64
C LEU A 252 -11.20 7.50 9.18
N VAL A 253 -10.87 8.79 9.38
CA VAL A 253 -11.77 9.91 9.02
C VAL A 253 -11.81 10.13 7.51
N GLN A 254 -10.69 9.92 6.82
CA GLN A 254 -10.58 10.16 5.37
C GLN A 254 -10.99 8.97 4.52
N THR A 255 -11.13 7.79 5.10
CA THR A 255 -11.70 6.62 4.40
C THR A 255 -13.21 6.76 4.29
N ARG A 256 -13.75 6.69 3.07
CA ARG A 256 -15.20 6.83 2.78
C ARG A 256 -16.01 5.61 3.21
N GLY A 257 -15.42 4.43 3.06
CA GLY A 257 -16.03 3.16 3.43
C GLY A 257 -15.87 2.82 4.91
N PRO A 258 -16.30 1.61 5.32
CA PRO A 258 -16.03 1.08 6.65
C PRO A 258 -14.53 1.05 6.93
N ALA A 259 -14.11 1.51 8.13
CA ALA A 259 -12.70 1.63 8.49
C ALA A 259 -12.49 1.31 9.97
N VAL A 260 -11.44 0.55 10.25
CA VAL A 260 -10.97 0.22 11.60
C VAL A 260 -9.46 0.33 11.69
N LEU A 261 -8.94 0.62 12.89
CA LEU A 261 -7.52 0.54 13.20
C LEU A 261 -7.35 -0.44 14.37
N VAL A 262 -6.46 -1.39 14.19
CA VAL A 262 -6.20 -2.47 15.14
C VAL A 262 -4.84 -2.23 15.78
N GLU A 263 -4.82 -1.93 17.08
CA GLU A 263 -3.64 -1.98 17.93
C GLU A 263 -3.47 -3.41 18.44
N LEU A 264 -2.43 -4.09 17.98
CA LEU A 264 -2.20 -5.52 18.24
C LEU A 264 -1.83 -5.83 19.69
N GLY A 265 -1.38 -4.84 20.44
CA GLY A 265 -0.85 -4.91 21.80
C GLY A 265 0.17 -3.80 22.04
N TYR A 266 0.82 -3.80 23.20
CA TYR A 266 1.71 -2.73 23.62
C TYR A 266 3.19 -3.12 23.54
N LEU A 267 3.95 -2.40 22.71
CA LEU A 267 5.41 -2.59 22.53
C LEU A 267 6.22 -2.17 23.77
N SER A 268 5.63 -1.34 24.64
CA SER A 268 6.21 -0.96 25.95
C SER A 268 6.05 -2.04 27.02
N ASN A 269 5.17 -3.04 26.83
CA ASN A 269 5.00 -4.16 27.72
C ASN A 269 5.91 -5.30 27.28
N GLN A 270 6.79 -5.77 28.18
CA GLN A 270 7.82 -6.78 27.83
C GLN A 270 7.19 -8.07 27.30
N ARG A 271 6.17 -8.60 27.99
CA ARG A 271 5.50 -9.85 27.57
C ARG A 271 4.86 -9.71 26.18
N GLU A 272 4.20 -8.58 25.91
CA GLU A 272 3.56 -8.37 24.62
C GLU A 272 4.59 -8.08 23.52
N ALA A 273 5.66 -7.36 23.81
CA ALA A 273 6.76 -7.16 22.88
C ALA A 273 7.42 -8.51 22.49
N GLU A 274 7.61 -9.43 23.42
CA GLU A 274 8.09 -10.78 23.14
C GLU A 274 7.13 -11.55 22.24
N LEU A 275 5.83 -11.51 22.52
CA LEU A 275 4.79 -12.12 21.69
C LEU A 275 4.72 -11.50 20.30
N LEU A 276 4.69 -10.17 20.21
CA LEU A 276 4.58 -9.44 18.94
C LEU A 276 5.80 -9.64 18.02
N ARG A 277 6.97 -9.96 18.57
CA ARG A 277 8.16 -10.34 17.82
C ARG A 277 8.11 -11.79 17.33
N ASP A 278 7.37 -12.66 18.00
CA ASP A 278 7.26 -14.08 17.65
C ASP A 278 6.42 -14.30 16.39
N SER A 279 7.01 -14.95 15.38
CA SER A 279 6.32 -15.19 14.10
C SER A 279 5.10 -16.10 14.23
N SER A 280 5.10 -17.04 15.19
CA SER A 280 3.97 -17.95 15.42
C SER A 280 2.80 -17.20 16.04
N PHE A 281 3.08 -16.25 16.96
CA PHE A 281 2.06 -15.37 17.51
C PHE A 281 1.49 -14.41 16.46
N GLN A 282 2.36 -13.81 15.62
CA GLN A 282 1.93 -13.01 14.48
C GLN A 282 1.01 -13.80 13.53
N ASN A 283 1.27 -15.11 13.30
CA ASN A 283 0.38 -15.97 12.51
C ASN A 283 -0.99 -16.10 13.17
N ARG A 284 -1.06 -16.28 14.49
CA ARG A 284 -2.33 -16.35 15.23
C ARG A 284 -3.11 -15.04 15.15
N LEU A 285 -2.43 -13.91 15.36
CA LEU A 285 -3.05 -12.58 15.21
C LEU A 285 -3.60 -12.38 13.80
N ALA A 286 -2.79 -12.67 12.78
CA ALA A 286 -3.19 -12.52 11.38
C ALA A 286 -4.38 -13.42 11.03
N GLN A 287 -4.39 -14.67 11.50
CA GLN A 287 -5.52 -15.59 11.31
C GLN A 287 -6.79 -15.03 11.96
N ALA A 288 -6.70 -14.55 13.20
CA ALA A 288 -7.84 -13.99 13.92
C ALA A 288 -8.40 -12.73 13.22
N ILE A 289 -7.53 -11.84 12.74
CA ILE A 289 -7.94 -10.65 12.00
C ILE A 289 -8.62 -11.07 10.68
N ALA A 290 -8.01 -11.97 9.90
CA ALA A 290 -8.57 -12.44 8.64
C ALA A 290 -9.93 -13.16 8.84
N ASP A 291 -10.10 -13.94 9.90
CA ASP A 291 -11.36 -14.59 10.22
C ASP A 291 -12.44 -13.58 10.63
N GLY A 292 -12.07 -12.55 11.41
CA GLY A 292 -12.99 -11.47 11.77
C GLY A 292 -13.43 -10.64 10.57
N ILE A 293 -12.52 -10.35 9.65
CA ILE A 293 -12.81 -9.66 8.38
C ILE A 293 -13.75 -10.50 7.51
N SER A 294 -13.43 -11.80 7.34
CA SER A 294 -14.27 -12.70 6.53
C SER A 294 -15.68 -12.77 7.10
N TYR A 295 -15.82 -12.95 8.42
CA TYR A 295 -17.13 -12.98 9.08
C TYR A 295 -17.94 -11.69 8.92
N PHE A 296 -17.28 -10.54 8.81
CA PHE A 296 -17.96 -9.27 8.58
C PHE A 296 -18.46 -9.14 7.14
N LEU A 297 -17.75 -9.71 6.16
CA LEU A 297 -18.06 -9.59 4.73
C LEU A 297 -19.02 -10.68 4.22
N ASP A 298 -19.24 -11.75 4.99
CA ASP A 298 -20.21 -12.82 4.72
C ASP A 298 -21.65 -12.35 5.07
#